data_96bf3bf948b5afbdacc6510b38dd848b
#
_entry.id   96bf3bf948b5afbdacc6510b38dd848b
#
_cell.length_a   1.000
_cell.length_b   1.000
_cell.length_c   1.000
_cell.angle_alpha   90.00
_cell.angle_beta   90.00
_cell.angle_gamma   90.00
#
_symmetry.space_group_name_H-M   'P 1'
#
loop_
_entity.id
_entity.type
_entity.pdbx_description
1 polymer ?
#
loop_
_entity_poly.entity_id
_entity_poly.type
_entity_poly.pdbx_seq_one_letter_code
_entity_poly.pdbx_strand_id
1 'polypeptide(L)'
;LDCRRWARVCKQAGMRGIIFTAKHHCGFCMWPSKYTEYSVKNSPWKDGKGDVVRELADACREEGLEFAVYLSPWDRNHPEYGRHAYVEYFRNQLRELLTNYGDIFEVWFDGANGGDGWYGGANETRKIDRTTYYEWPETYKMIRQLQPKCLIWNDGSDRGDLRWVGTEAGNVGETNWSLLYRDGDVPYQMLHYGVEDGNVWCPGETNTSIRPGWFYHDAENEHVKSLSKLMDTYYKSVGRNSTLLLNFPIAPNGRIHPNDSLRGIAFKQMIDEVFKENLVASPPA
;
A
#
# COMPACT_ATOMS: atom_id res chain seq x y z
N LEU A 1 13.03 -12.00 -10.90
CA LEU A 1 12.13 -11.79 -9.76
C LEU A 1 11.76 -13.15 -9.16
N ASP A 2 11.63 -13.20 -7.83
CA ASP A 2 11.33 -14.44 -7.09
C ASP A 2 10.14 -14.20 -6.14
N CYS A 3 8.95 -14.08 -6.74
CA CYS A 3 7.71 -13.75 -6.02
C CYS A 3 7.35 -14.79 -4.95
N ARG A 4 7.63 -16.09 -5.18
CA ARG A 4 7.42 -17.14 -4.17
C ARG A 4 8.30 -16.94 -2.94
N ARG A 5 9.54 -16.51 -3.15
CA ARG A 5 10.44 -16.21 -2.04
C ARG A 5 9.97 -14.96 -1.27
N TRP A 6 9.45 -13.95 -1.95
CA TRP A 6 8.89 -12.76 -1.28
C TRP A 6 7.73 -13.17 -0.35
N ALA A 7 6.78 -13.94 -0.88
CA ALA A 7 5.64 -14.41 -0.08
C ALA A 7 6.10 -15.24 1.13
N ARG A 8 7.06 -16.17 0.96
CA ARG A 8 7.60 -16.96 2.08
C ARG A 8 8.27 -16.10 3.14
N VAL A 9 9.09 -15.12 2.73
CA VAL A 9 9.74 -14.21 3.69
C VAL A 9 8.69 -13.41 4.46
N CYS A 10 7.68 -12.86 3.79
CA CYS A 10 6.58 -12.15 4.44
C CYS A 10 5.80 -13.07 5.41
N LYS A 11 5.51 -14.31 5.02
CA LYS A 11 4.88 -15.30 5.90
C LYS A 11 5.73 -15.60 7.13
N GLN A 12 7.02 -15.83 6.95
CA GLN A 12 7.96 -16.09 8.05
C GLN A 12 8.12 -14.87 8.97
N ALA A 13 8.01 -13.66 8.41
CA ALA A 13 7.98 -12.41 9.18
C ALA A 13 6.62 -12.11 9.84
N GLY A 14 5.67 -13.05 9.76
CA GLY A 14 4.36 -12.95 10.43
C GLY A 14 3.38 -11.99 9.79
N MET A 15 3.61 -11.61 8.55
CA MET A 15 2.69 -10.74 7.80
C MET A 15 1.43 -11.52 7.40
N ARG A 16 0.30 -10.84 7.33
CA ARG A 16 -0.98 -11.40 6.91
C ARG A 16 -1.27 -11.26 5.44
N GLY A 17 -0.67 -10.26 4.81
CA GLY A 17 -0.84 -9.99 3.38
C GLY A 17 0.29 -9.15 2.82
N ILE A 18 0.24 -8.93 1.52
CA ILE A 18 1.18 -8.11 0.78
C ILE A 18 0.39 -7.12 -0.07
N ILE A 19 0.68 -5.83 0.08
CA ILE A 19 0.22 -4.79 -0.83
C ILE A 19 1.33 -4.56 -1.85
N PHE A 20 1.09 -4.95 -3.09
CA PHE A 20 2.08 -4.89 -4.15
C PHE A 20 1.97 -3.62 -4.97
N THR A 21 3.07 -2.90 -5.12
CA THR A 21 3.15 -1.72 -5.99
C THR A 21 3.06 -2.13 -7.46
N ALA A 22 1.83 -2.26 -7.97
CA ALA A 22 1.58 -2.64 -9.35
C ALA A 22 1.91 -1.51 -10.33
N LYS A 23 1.63 -0.25 -9.96
CA LYS A 23 2.02 0.95 -10.71
C LYS A 23 2.28 2.11 -9.74
N HIS A 24 3.51 2.63 -9.73
CA HIS A 24 3.89 3.85 -9.01
C HIS A 24 3.69 5.11 -9.87
N HIS A 25 3.97 6.30 -9.35
CA HIS A 25 3.81 7.60 -10.02
C HIS A 25 4.57 7.73 -11.35
N CYS A 26 5.53 6.86 -11.63
CA CYS A 26 6.23 6.80 -12.92
C CYS A 26 5.39 6.21 -14.05
N GLY A 27 4.24 5.60 -13.75
CA GLY A 27 3.32 5.01 -14.73
C GLY A 27 3.71 3.64 -15.26
N PHE A 28 4.86 3.06 -14.85
CA PHE A 28 5.26 1.73 -15.31
C PHE A 28 4.40 0.65 -14.64
N CYS A 29 3.80 -0.22 -15.48
CA CYS A 29 2.92 -1.29 -15.02
C CYS A 29 3.69 -2.61 -14.85
N MET A 30 3.60 -3.19 -13.64
CA MET A 30 4.22 -4.47 -13.31
C MET A 30 3.40 -5.69 -13.80
N TRP A 31 2.36 -5.46 -14.61
CA TRP A 31 1.55 -6.46 -15.31
C TRP A 31 1.40 -6.05 -16.79
N PRO A 32 1.08 -6.99 -17.70
CA PRO A 32 0.95 -6.70 -19.13
C PRO A 32 -0.39 -6.00 -19.45
N SER A 33 -0.56 -4.78 -18.93
CA SER A 33 -1.77 -3.98 -19.15
C SER A 33 -2.08 -3.82 -20.64
N LYS A 34 -3.36 -3.92 -20.99
CA LYS A 34 -3.85 -3.70 -22.37
C LYS A 34 -3.90 -2.22 -22.75
N TYR A 35 -3.80 -1.33 -21.75
CA TYR A 35 -4.03 0.10 -21.92
C TYR A 35 -2.74 0.92 -22.08
N THR A 36 -1.58 0.31 -21.89
CA THR A 36 -0.28 0.97 -22.07
C THR A 36 0.77 0.03 -22.60
N GLU A 37 1.71 0.59 -23.38
CA GLU A 37 2.93 -0.10 -23.76
C GLU A 37 4.04 0.02 -22.69
N TYR A 38 3.88 0.95 -21.74
CA TYR A 38 4.85 1.16 -20.66
C TYR A 38 4.63 0.17 -19.50
N SER A 39 5.02 -1.07 -19.75
CA SER A 39 4.82 -2.18 -18.82
C SER A 39 5.82 -3.31 -19.01
N VAL A 40 5.77 -4.31 -18.13
CA VAL A 40 6.62 -5.51 -18.19
C VAL A 40 6.54 -6.27 -19.51
N LYS A 41 5.45 -6.14 -20.29
CA LYS A 41 5.32 -6.79 -21.60
C LYS A 41 6.36 -6.30 -22.63
N ASN A 42 6.88 -5.09 -22.45
CA ASN A 42 7.93 -4.51 -23.29
C ASN A 42 9.30 -4.51 -22.62
N SER A 43 9.44 -5.20 -21.49
CA SER A 43 10.72 -5.42 -20.84
C SER A 43 11.40 -6.71 -21.34
N PRO A 44 12.74 -6.84 -21.24
CA PRO A 44 13.42 -8.10 -21.58
C PRO A 44 13.12 -9.23 -20.59
N TRP A 45 12.48 -8.94 -19.47
CA TRP A 45 12.19 -9.95 -18.45
C TRP A 45 11.17 -10.97 -18.99
N LYS A 46 11.55 -12.26 -18.98
CA LYS A 46 10.77 -13.39 -19.53
C LYS A 46 10.34 -13.17 -20.99
N ASP A 47 11.18 -12.48 -21.77
CA ASP A 47 10.89 -12.15 -23.19
C ASP A 47 9.53 -11.43 -23.36
N GLY A 48 9.20 -10.50 -22.45
CA GLY A 48 7.94 -9.77 -22.46
C GLY A 48 6.69 -10.57 -22.02
N LYS A 49 6.86 -11.83 -21.58
CA LYS A 49 5.76 -12.70 -21.11
C LYS A 49 5.58 -12.68 -19.60
N GLY A 50 6.31 -11.83 -18.90
CA GLY A 50 6.23 -11.73 -17.44
C GLY A 50 5.00 -10.96 -16.97
N ASP A 51 4.46 -11.40 -15.82
CA ASP A 51 3.39 -10.74 -15.08
C ASP A 51 3.69 -10.86 -13.60
N VAL A 52 4.28 -9.79 -13.03
CA VAL A 52 4.70 -9.81 -11.61
C VAL A 52 3.49 -9.84 -10.68
N VAL A 53 2.41 -9.17 -11.07
CA VAL A 53 1.16 -9.16 -10.28
C VAL A 53 0.60 -10.57 -10.18
N ARG A 54 0.55 -11.31 -11.32
CA ARG A 54 0.10 -12.70 -11.36
C ARG A 54 0.97 -13.60 -10.49
N GLU A 55 2.28 -13.53 -10.69
CA GLU A 55 3.22 -14.38 -9.97
C GLU A 55 3.17 -14.16 -8.46
N LEU A 56 3.00 -12.92 -8.02
CA LEU A 56 2.91 -12.63 -6.60
C LEU A 56 1.54 -12.97 -6.01
N ALA A 57 0.44 -12.70 -6.75
CA ALA A 57 -0.89 -13.09 -6.33
C ALA A 57 -1.01 -14.61 -6.13
N ASP A 58 -0.45 -15.39 -7.06
CA ASP A 58 -0.42 -16.86 -6.96
C ASP A 58 0.45 -17.32 -5.78
N ALA A 59 1.62 -16.71 -5.58
CA ALA A 59 2.50 -17.00 -4.45
C ALA A 59 1.85 -16.66 -3.09
N CYS A 60 1.11 -15.57 -2.99
CA CYS A 60 0.35 -15.23 -1.78
C CYS A 60 -0.69 -16.30 -1.46
N ARG A 61 -1.45 -16.75 -2.45
CA ARG A 61 -2.44 -17.85 -2.27
C ARG A 61 -1.79 -19.15 -1.82
N GLU A 62 -0.65 -19.52 -2.45
CA GLU A 62 0.11 -20.73 -2.07
C GLU A 62 0.58 -20.67 -0.61
N GLU A 63 0.97 -19.52 -0.11
CA GLU A 63 1.45 -19.32 1.26
C GLU A 63 0.33 -18.95 2.27
N GLY A 64 -0.92 -18.81 1.81
CA GLY A 64 -2.05 -18.40 2.65
C GLY A 64 -1.94 -16.96 3.16
N LEU A 65 -1.43 -16.06 2.29
CA LEU A 65 -1.38 -14.62 2.51
C LEU A 65 -2.47 -13.93 1.69
N GLU A 66 -3.02 -12.86 2.25
CA GLU A 66 -3.87 -11.95 1.50
C GLU A 66 -3.04 -11.18 0.45
N PHE A 67 -3.67 -10.90 -0.70
CA PHE A 67 -3.04 -10.14 -1.77
C PHE A 67 -3.78 -8.83 -2.03
N ALA A 68 -3.04 -7.74 -2.12
CA ALA A 68 -3.55 -6.41 -2.38
C ALA A 68 -2.70 -5.67 -3.42
N VAL A 69 -3.25 -4.63 -4.01
CA VAL A 69 -2.59 -3.86 -5.05
C VAL A 69 -2.54 -2.37 -4.73
N TYR A 70 -1.36 -1.81 -4.92
CA TYR A 70 -1.13 -0.38 -4.96
C TYR A 70 -1.18 0.06 -6.43
N LEU A 71 -2.06 0.97 -6.74
CA LEU A 71 -2.20 1.58 -8.06
C LEU A 71 -2.23 3.10 -7.91
N SER A 72 -1.10 3.76 -8.17
CA SER A 72 -1.07 5.22 -8.11
C SER A 72 -2.05 5.85 -9.09
N PRO A 73 -2.97 6.70 -8.63
CA PRO A 73 -3.78 7.52 -9.51
C PRO A 73 -2.98 8.66 -10.13
N TRP A 74 -1.86 9.05 -9.53
CA TRP A 74 -0.93 10.03 -10.09
C TRP A 74 -0.02 9.35 -11.10
N ASP A 75 0.07 9.90 -12.31
CA ASP A 75 0.89 9.35 -13.38
C ASP A 75 1.66 10.47 -14.10
N ARG A 76 2.95 10.52 -13.86
CA ARG A 76 3.83 11.55 -14.43
C ARG A 76 4.23 11.27 -15.88
N ASN A 77 3.97 10.04 -16.34
CA ASN A 77 4.34 9.60 -17.70
C ASN A 77 3.17 9.71 -18.69
N HIS A 78 1.92 9.62 -18.21
CA HIS A 78 0.78 9.57 -19.12
C HIS A 78 0.47 10.95 -19.72
N PRO A 79 0.35 11.08 -21.07
CA PRO A 79 0.14 12.38 -21.72
C PRO A 79 -1.20 13.01 -21.37
N GLU A 80 -2.21 12.21 -21.03
CA GLU A 80 -3.56 12.69 -20.68
C GLU A 80 -3.76 12.92 -19.18
N TYR A 81 -2.73 12.74 -18.33
CA TYR A 81 -2.89 13.02 -16.89
C TYR A 81 -3.33 14.46 -16.64
N GLY A 82 -4.37 14.64 -15.83
CA GLY A 82 -5.04 15.91 -15.61
C GLY A 82 -6.23 16.18 -16.54
N ARG A 83 -6.55 15.26 -17.44
CA ARG A 83 -7.74 15.29 -18.29
C ARG A 83 -8.65 14.09 -18.01
N HIS A 84 -9.92 14.18 -18.37
CA HIS A 84 -10.91 13.11 -18.11
C HIS A 84 -10.51 11.76 -18.75
N ALA A 85 -9.90 11.78 -19.94
CA ALA A 85 -9.43 10.57 -20.62
C ALA A 85 -8.44 9.75 -19.75
N TYR A 86 -7.64 10.39 -18.90
CA TYR A 86 -6.77 9.67 -17.97
C TYR A 86 -7.57 8.95 -16.86
N VAL A 87 -8.65 9.55 -16.38
CA VAL A 87 -9.50 8.92 -15.33
C VAL A 87 -10.10 7.62 -15.85
N GLU A 88 -10.53 7.59 -17.11
CA GLU A 88 -11.01 6.37 -17.77
C GLU A 88 -9.88 5.34 -17.94
N TYR A 89 -8.69 5.77 -18.36
CA TYR A 89 -7.51 4.91 -18.45
C TYR A 89 -7.15 4.30 -17.09
N PHE A 90 -7.12 5.09 -16.04
CA PHE A 90 -6.85 4.63 -14.67
C PHE A 90 -7.88 3.60 -14.21
N ARG A 91 -9.18 3.85 -14.42
CA ARG A 91 -10.27 2.91 -14.08
C ARG A 91 -10.18 1.62 -14.87
N ASN A 92 -9.79 1.68 -16.13
CA ASN A 92 -9.61 0.49 -16.96
C ASN A 92 -8.45 -0.38 -16.45
N GLN A 93 -7.33 0.22 -16.05
CA GLN A 93 -6.23 -0.49 -15.39
C GLN A 93 -6.65 -1.08 -14.04
N LEU A 94 -7.37 -0.33 -13.23
CA LEU A 94 -7.91 -0.83 -11.97
C LEU A 94 -8.85 -2.02 -12.20
N ARG A 95 -9.70 -1.97 -13.21
CA ARG A 95 -10.58 -3.09 -13.61
C ARG A 95 -9.79 -4.34 -13.97
N GLU A 96 -8.68 -4.22 -14.73
CA GLU A 96 -7.81 -5.36 -15.02
C GLU A 96 -7.31 -6.01 -13.71
N LEU A 97 -6.84 -5.21 -12.77
CA LEU A 97 -6.32 -5.70 -11.49
C LEU A 97 -7.40 -6.38 -10.64
N LEU A 98 -8.61 -5.82 -10.61
CA LEU A 98 -9.73 -6.35 -9.82
C LEU A 98 -10.43 -7.55 -10.43
N THR A 99 -10.21 -7.88 -11.71
CA THR A 99 -10.89 -8.99 -12.39
C THR A 99 -9.99 -10.15 -12.76
N ASN A 100 -8.69 -9.91 -12.93
CA ASN A 100 -7.80 -10.93 -13.50
C ASN A 100 -6.97 -11.68 -12.45
N TYR A 101 -6.87 -11.21 -11.21
CA TYR A 101 -5.89 -11.69 -10.24
C TYR A 101 -6.48 -12.38 -9.01
N GLY A 102 -7.77 -12.72 -9.05
CA GLY A 102 -8.49 -13.34 -7.94
C GLY A 102 -8.94 -12.33 -6.90
N ASP A 103 -9.11 -12.78 -5.65
CA ASP A 103 -9.54 -11.92 -4.56
C ASP A 103 -8.46 -10.88 -4.22
N ILE A 104 -8.88 -9.63 -4.17
CA ILE A 104 -8.05 -8.48 -3.77
C ILE A 104 -8.59 -7.97 -2.45
N PHE A 105 -7.76 -8.04 -1.40
CA PHE A 105 -8.23 -7.65 -0.08
C PHE A 105 -8.21 -6.13 0.13
N GLU A 106 -7.32 -5.42 -0.59
CA GLU A 106 -7.18 -3.97 -0.48
C GLU A 106 -6.67 -3.35 -1.78
N VAL A 107 -7.15 -2.16 -2.10
CA VAL A 107 -6.59 -1.27 -3.12
C VAL A 107 -6.02 -0.02 -2.47
N TRP A 108 -4.82 0.37 -2.89
CA TRP A 108 -4.05 1.46 -2.30
C TRP A 108 -3.78 2.56 -3.31
N PHE A 109 -4.36 3.75 -3.08
CA PHE A 109 -4.32 4.89 -4.01
C PHE A 109 -3.42 6.01 -3.47
N ASP A 110 -2.12 5.81 -3.58
CA ASP A 110 -1.12 6.81 -3.21
C ASP A 110 -0.94 7.86 -4.32
N GLY A 111 -0.82 9.11 -3.94
CA GLY A 111 -0.70 10.23 -4.86
C GLY A 111 -2.03 10.72 -5.44
N ALA A 112 -3.17 10.36 -4.82
CA ALA A 112 -4.48 10.87 -5.18
C ALA A 112 -4.62 12.39 -4.98
N ASN A 113 -3.66 13.00 -4.33
CA ASN A 113 -3.54 14.43 -4.14
C ASN A 113 -2.50 15.10 -5.06
N GLY A 114 -1.99 14.38 -6.07
CA GLY A 114 -1.09 14.92 -7.08
C GLY A 114 -1.69 16.20 -7.69
N GLY A 115 -0.98 17.31 -7.50
CA GLY A 115 -1.52 18.64 -7.73
C GLY A 115 -1.11 19.25 -9.06
N ASP A 116 -1.16 20.58 -9.09
CA ASP A 116 -0.72 21.38 -10.20
C ASP A 116 0.79 21.25 -10.46
N GLY A 117 1.20 21.36 -11.71
CA GLY A 117 2.60 21.36 -12.05
C GLY A 117 2.92 20.95 -13.49
N TRP A 118 4.21 20.83 -13.75
CA TRP A 118 4.73 20.32 -15.01
C TRP A 118 4.67 18.78 -15.04
N TYR A 119 4.06 18.25 -16.09
CA TYR A 119 3.95 16.82 -16.33
C TYR A 119 4.73 16.41 -17.57
N GLY A 120 5.82 15.68 -17.39
CA GLY A 120 6.76 15.30 -18.44
C GLY A 120 6.13 14.50 -19.57
N GLY A 121 5.24 13.54 -19.26
CA GLY A 121 4.54 12.76 -20.26
C GLY A 121 3.59 13.60 -21.13
N ALA A 122 2.98 14.62 -20.55
CA ALA A 122 2.12 15.56 -21.26
C ALA A 122 2.91 16.69 -21.94
N ASN A 123 4.17 16.92 -21.51
CA ASN A 123 5.01 18.04 -21.94
C ASN A 123 4.34 19.40 -21.76
N GLU A 124 3.57 19.57 -20.70
CA GLU A 124 2.88 20.83 -20.36
C GLU A 124 2.60 20.96 -18.86
N THR A 125 2.33 22.19 -18.41
CA THR A 125 1.83 22.44 -17.06
C THR A 125 0.33 22.22 -17.03
N ARG A 126 -0.17 21.50 -16.01
CA ARG A 126 -1.59 21.26 -15.79
C ARG A 126 -2.02 21.71 -14.40
N LYS A 127 -3.26 22.16 -14.32
CA LYS A 127 -3.96 22.46 -13.08
C LYS A 127 -5.00 21.36 -12.83
N ILE A 128 -4.98 20.81 -11.62
CA ILE A 128 -5.81 19.68 -11.25
C ILE A 128 -6.53 19.99 -9.94
N ASP A 129 -7.84 20.10 -10.01
CA ASP A 129 -8.66 20.13 -8.81
C ASP A 129 -8.81 18.70 -8.28
N ARG A 130 -7.97 18.35 -7.31
CA ARG A 130 -7.95 17.01 -6.69
C ARG A 130 -9.25 16.60 -6.03
N THR A 131 -10.13 17.57 -5.70
CA THR A 131 -11.39 17.28 -5.03
C THR A 131 -12.44 16.68 -5.96
N THR A 132 -12.32 16.93 -7.26
CA THR A 132 -13.29 16.50 -8.27
C THR A 132 -12.68 15.66 -9.38
N TYR A 133 -11.41 15.86 -9.70
CA TYR A 133 -10.76 15.28 -10.90
C TYR A 133 -10.87 13.76 -10.99
N TYR A 134 -10.62 13.05 -9.91
CA TYR A 134 -10.58 11.58 -9.95
C TYR A 134 -11.95 10.91 -9.92
N GLU A 135 -13.01 11.66 -9.62
CA GLU A 135 -14.39 11.14 -9.56
C GLU A 135 -14.46 9.86 -8.69
N TRP A 136 -13.96 9.95 -7.46
CA TRP A 136 -13.83 8.80 -6.54
C TRP A 136 -15.14 8.03 -6.30
N PRO A 137 -16.31 8.67 -6.18
CA PRO A 137 -17.56 7.93 -5.98
C PRO A 137 -17.82 6.87 -7.05
N GLU A 138 -17.57 7.19 -8.33
CA GLU A 138 -17.73 6.24 -9.44
C GLU A 138 -16.66 5.13 -9.41
N THR A 139 -15.42 5.48 -9.04
CA THR A 139 -14.34 4.51 -8.89
C THR A 139 -14.63 3.54 -7.73
N TYR A 140 -15.10 4.03 -6.59
CA TYR A 140 -15.47 3.18 -5.45
C TYR A 140 -16.64 2.26 -5.75
N LYS A 141 -17.65 2.79 -6.45
CA LYS A 141 -18.79 1.98 -6.92
C LYS A 141 -18.32 0.79 -7.77
N MET A 142 -17.39 1.03 -8.70
CA MET A 142 -16.80 -0.03 -9.51
C MET A 142 -16.06 -1.06 -8.66
N ILE A 143 -15.26 -0.63 -7.68
CA ILE A 143 -14.54 -1.55 -6.77
C ILE A 143 -15.55 -2.42 -6.01
N ARG A 144 -16.58 -1.82 -5.41
CA ARG A 144 -17.60 -2.55 -4.66
C ARG A 144 -18.38 -3.56 -5.51
N GLN A 145 -18.57 -3.27 -6.80
CA GLN A 145 -19.22 -4.22 -7.72
C GLN A 145 -18.32 -5.40 -8.08
N LEU A 146 -17.02 -5.16 -8.28
CA LEU A 146 -16.07 -6.18 -8.72
C LEU A 146 -15.52 -6.99 -7.55
N GLN A 147 -15.26 -6.34 -6.43
CA GLN A 147 -14.64 -6.89 -5.23
C GLN A 147 -15.37 -6.34 -3.99
N PRO A 148 -16.52 -6.90 -3.60
CA PRO A 148 -17.37 -6.32 -2.53
C PRO A 148 -16.71 -6.22 -1.17
N LYS A 149 -15.70 -7.07 -0.89
CA LYS A 149 -14.97 -7.12 0.38
C LYS A 149 -13.64 -6.35 0.36
N CYS A 150 -13.25 -5.82 -0.80
CA CYS A 150 -12.00 -5.11 -0.94
C CYS A 150 -12.02 -3.82 -0.13
N LEU A 151 -11.01 -3.62 0.70
CA LEU A 151 -10.80 -2.37 1.42
C LEU A 151 -10.21 -1.31 0.46
N ILE A 152 -10.52 -0.06 0.73
CA ILE A 152 -10.04 1.07 -0.05
C ILE A 152 -9.21 1.97 0.85
N TRP A 153 -7.93 2.09 0.56
CA TRP A 153 -7.07 3.11 1.12
C TRP A 153 -6.89 4.25 0.12
N ASN A 154 -7.08 5.49 0.55
CA ASN A 154 -6.93 6.67 -0.29
C ASN A 154 -6.39 7.85 0.53
N ASP A 155 -5.32 8.48 0.06
CA ASP A 155 -4.72 9.69 0.65
C ASP A 155 -5.31 10.99 0.11
N GLY A 156 -6.29 10.90 -0.80
CA GLY A 156 -6.93 12.03 -1.44
C GLY A 156 -8.02 12.70 -0.62
N SER A 157 -8.81 13.53 -1.32
CA SER A 157 -9.91 14.29 -0.73
C SER A 157 -11.13 13.45 -0.36
N ASP A 158 -11.32 12.31 -1.00
CA ASP A 158 -12.41 11.37 -0.70
C ASP A 158 -11.88 10.22 0.14
N ARG A 159 -12.59 9.90 1.23
CA ARG A 159 -12.13 8.91 2.20
C ARG A 159 -12.53 7.52 1.77
N GLY A 160 -11.53 6.62 1.80
CA GLY A 160 -11.75 5.19 1.69
C GLY A 160 -12.23 4.56 2.99
N ASP A 161 -12.00 3.25 3.11
CA ASP A 161 -12.28 2.48 4.33
C ASP A 161 -11.17 2.63 5.37
N LEU A 162 -9.97 2.94 4.93
CA LEU A 162 -8.77 3.13 5.74
C LEU A 162 -8.23 4.54 5.50
N ARG A 163 -7.62 5.11 6.54
CA ARG A 163 -6.99 6.42 6.43
C ARG A 163 -5.47 6.33 6.53
N TRP A 164 -4.80 7.15 5.74
CA TRP A 164 -3.43 7.53 6.03
C TRP A 164 -3.36 8.30 7.36
N VAL A 165 -2.36 8.00 8.17
CA VAL A 165 -2.23 8.61 9.50
C VAL A 165 -1.43 9.92 9.52
N GLY A 166 -1.16 10.49 8.35
CA GLY A 166 -0.47 11.77 8.21
C GLY A 166 1.05 11.71 8.37
N THR A 167 1.64 10.53 8.51
CA THR A 167 3.09 10.34 8.63
C THR A 167 3.51 8.96 8.14
N GLU A 168 4.75 8.86 7.67
CA GLU A 168 5.40 7.60 7.27
C GLU A 168 6.37 7.08 8.38
N ALA A 169 6.28 7.65 9.56
CA ALA A 169 7.18 7.29 10.67
C ALA A 169 6.80 5.98 11.38
N GLY A 170 5.69 5.36 10.99
CA GLY A 170 5.23 4.11 11.59
C GLY A 170 4.58 4.28 12.96
N ASN A 171 3.88 5.38 13.19
CA ASN A 171 3.19 5.64 14.46
C ASN A 171 1.88 6.41 14.28
N VAL A 172 1.01 6.29 15.26
CA VAL A 172 -0.21 7.10 15.46
C VAL A 172 -0.18 7.75 16.84
N GLY A 173 -1.09 8.67 17.07
CA GLY A 173 -1.26 9.32 18.37
C GLY A 173 -1.50 8.33 19.52
N GLU A 174 -1.25 8.74 20.75
CA GLU A 174 -1.45 7.88 21.94
C GLU A 174 -2.91 7.47 22.10
N THR A 175 -3.82 8.41 21.89
CA THR A 175 -5.25 8.13 21.70
C THR A 175 -5.53 8.13 20.21
N ASN A 176 -5.96 7.00 19.68
CA ASN A 176 -6.24 6.83 18.25
C ASN A 176 -7.63 6.23 18.05
N TRP A 177 -8.55 7.05 17.57
CA TRP A 177 -9.92 6.68 17.26
C TRP A 177 -10.00 6.08 15.86
N SER A 178 -10.82 5.05 15.67
CA SER A 178 -11.12 4.48 14.34
C SER A 178 -12.21 5.22 13.59
N LEU A 179 -12.62 6.37 14.07
CA LEU A 179 -13.66 7.20 13.46
C LEU A 179 -13.07 8.46 12.83
N LEU A 180 -13.71 8.92 11.77
CA LEU A 180 -13.52 10.24 11.14
C LEU A 180 -14.87 10.87 10.79
N TYR A 181 -14.86 12.12 10.33
CA TYR A 181 -15.98 12.72 9.65
C TYR A 181 -15.95 12.37 8.16
N ARG A 182 -17.11 11.97 7.60
CA ARG A 182 -17.22 11.66 6.17
C ARG A 182 -17.02 12.91 5.32
N ASP A 183 -17.68 13.97 5.70
CA ASP A 183 -17.75 15.20 4.94
C ASP A 183 -16.85 16.29 5.54
N GLY A 184 -16.41 17.19 4.68
CA GLY A 184 -15.55 18.31 5.06
C GLY A 184 -14.07 17.96 5.13
N ASP A 185 -13.24 18.99 5.23
CA ASP A 185 -11.81 18.85 5.40
C ASP A 185 -11.49 18.34 6.81
N VAL A 186 -10.74 17.27 6.88
CA VAL A 186 -10.16 16.79 8.14
C VAL A 186 -8.79 17.45 8.28
N PRO A 187 -8.57 18.26 9.32
CA PRO A 187 -7.24 18.77 9.62
C PRO A 187 -6.22 17.65 9.68
N TYR A 188 -5.03 17.90 9.14
CA TYR A 188 -3.96 16.91 9.06
C TYR A 188 -3.68 16.19 10.39
N GLN A 189 -3.74 16.93 11.52
CA GLN A 189 -3.56 16.35 12.85
C GLN A 189 -4.63 15.30 13.20
N MET A 190 -5.87 15.46 12.71
CA MET A 190 -6.94 14.49 12.96
C MET A 190 -6.70 13.17 12.23
N LEU A 191 -5.92 13.16 11.15
CA LEU A 191 -5.52 11.90 10.50
C LEU A 191 -4.67 11.05 11.45
N HIS A 192 -3.87 11.69 12.30
CA HIS A 192 -2.99 11.01 13.24
C HIS A 192 -3.72 10.44 14.46
N TYR A 193 -4.81 11.08 14.90
CA TYR A 193 -5.53 10.70 16.11
C TYR A 193 -6.92 10.08 15.83
N GLY A 194 -7.47 10.24 14.62
CA GLY A 194 -8.90 10.06 14.41
C GLY A 194 -9.73 11.07 15.20
N VAL A 195 -11.04 10.86 15.29
CA VAL A 195 -11.95 11.70 16.08
C VAL A 195 -12.91 10.84 16.88
N GLU A 196 -13.19 11.25 18.11
CA GLU A 196 -14.02 10.46 19.05
C GLU A 196 -15.48 10.37 18.59
N ASP A 197 -16.00 11.46 18.07
CA ASP A 197 -17.39 11.63 17.65
C ASP A 197 -17.56 11.57 16.12
N GLY A 198 -16.61 10.93 15.42
CA GLY A 198 -16.70 10.74 13.97
C GLY A 198 -17.90 9.90 13.54
N ASN A 199 -18.37 10.12 12.33
CA ASN A 199 -19.58 9.50 11.80
C ASN A 199 -19.31 8.38 10.78
N VAL A 200 -18.04 8.06 10.49
CA VAL A 200 -17.64 6.95 9.66
C VAL A 200 -16.54 6.14 10.30
N TRP A 201 -16.61 4.80 10.15
CA TRP A 201 -15.54 3.90 10.52
C TRP A 201 -14.43 4.01 9.47
N CYS A 202 -13.26 4.48 9.89
CA CYS A 202 -12.09 4.69 9.04
C CYS A 202 -10.81 4.57 9.88
N PRO A 203 -10.43 3.33 10.27
CA PRO A 203 -9.27 3.09 11.11
C PRO A 203 -7.98 3.53 10.41
N GLY A 204 -6.97 3.86 11.22
CA GLY A 204 -5.67 4.27 10.71
C GLY A 204 -4.87 3.09 10.17
N GLU A 205 -4.25 3.28 9.03
CA GLU A 205 -3.19 2.40 8.55
C GLU A 205 -1.85 3.14 8.61
N THR A 206 -0.97 2.62 9.44
CA THR A 206 0.36 3.17 9.69
C THR A 206 1.33 2.56 8.71
N ASN A 207 2.10 3.36 8.01
CA ASN A 207 3.10 2.88 7.05
C ASN A 207 4.51 3.35 7.41
N THR A 208 5.50 2.50 7.15
CA THR A 208 6.92 2.84 7.25
C THR A 208 7.76 1.81 6.48
N SER A 209 9.00 2.18 6.13
CA SER A 209 9.94 1.25 5.53
C SER A 209 10.83 0.60 6.60
N ILE A 210 11.25 -0.65 6.36
CA ILE A 210 12.26 -1.32 7.20
C ILE A 210 13.64 -0.68 7.05
N ARG A 211 13.87 0.05 5.95
CA ARG A 211 15.07 0.82 5.62
C ARG A 211 14.85 2.32 5.78
N PRO A 212 15.88 3.17 5.63
CA PRO A 212 15.72 4.63 5.61
C PRO A 212 14.80 5.10 4.48
N GLY A 213 14.94 4.53 3.26
CA GLY A 213 14.14 4.85 2.07
C GLY A 213 13.09 3.79 1.75
N TRP A 214 12.18 4.14 0.82
CA TRP A 214 11.15 3.24 0.29
C TRP A 214 11.67 2.28 -0.78
N PHE A 215 12.68 2.70 -1.52
CA PHE A 215 13.31 1.92 -2.59
C PHE A 215 14.62 1.31 -2.10
N TYR A 216 15.07 0.27 -2.80
CA TYR A 216 16.31 -0.39 -2.47
C TYR A 216 17.53 0.46 -2.89
N HIS A 217 18.47 0.60 -1.96
CA HIS A 217 19.80 1.16 -2.20
C HIS A 217 20.86 0.31 -1.48
N ASP A 218 21.95 -0.04 -2.20
CA ASP A 218 23.03 -0.85 -1.62
C ASP A 218 23.67 -0.19 -0.40
N ALA A 219 23.78 1.14 -0.39
CA ALA A 219 24.32 1.90 0.73
C ALA A 219 23.49 1.77 2.04
N GLU A 220 22.25 1.30 1.94
CA GLU A 220 21.35 1.13 3.09
C GLU A 220 21.36 -0.30 3.66
N ASN A 221 22.18 -1.21 3.13
CA ASN A 221 22.18 -2.62 3.54
C ASN A 221 22.46 -2.80 5.05
N GLU A 222 23.30 -1.95 5.62
CA GLU A 222 23.62 -1.94 7.06
C GLU A 222 22.71 -1.02 7.89
N HIS A 223 21.76 -0.32 7.26
CA HIS A 223 20.87 0.65 7.91
C HIS A 223 19.45 0.14 8.12
N VAL A 224 19.26 -1.18 8.12
CA VAL A 224 17.97 -1.81 8.45
C VAL A 224 17.58 -1.46 9.89
N LYS A 225 16.33 -1.04 10.12
CA LYS A 225 15.84 -0.69 11.46
C LYS A 225 16.17 -1.79 12.48
N SER A 226 16.63 -1.38 13.65
CA SER A 226 16.93 -2.32 14.75
C SER A 226 15.65 -3.00 15.27
N LEU A 227 15.77 -4.14 15.94
CA LEU A 227 14.63 -4.81 16.59
C LEU A 227 13.94 -3.92 17.59
N SER A 228 14.71 -3.17 18.42
CA SER A 228 14.16 -2.20 19.36
C SER A 228 13.31 -1.13 18.64
N LYS A 229 13.78 -0.62 17.49
CA LYS A 229 13.02 0.37 16.71
C LYS A 229 11.76 -0.22 16.08
N LEU A 230 11.81 -1.47 15.61
CA LEU A 230 10.64 -2.15 15.07
C LEU A 230 9.60 -2.46 16.16
N MET A 231 10.04 -2.85 17.36
CA MET A 231 9.15 -3.03 18.51
C MET A 231 8.51 -1.71 18.96
N ASP A 232 9.28 -0.61 19.02
CA ASP A 232 8.74 0.72 19.28
C ASP A 232 7.68 1.11 18.22
N THR A 233 7.96 0.84 16.95
CA THR A 233 7.00 1.02 15.86
C THR A 233 5.73 0.19 16.07
N TYR A 234 5.86 -1.09 16.44
CA TYR A 234 4.72 -1.98 16.71
C TYR A 234 3.83 -1.46 17.85
N TYR A 235 4.44 -1.05 18.97
CA TYR A 235 3.70 -0.46 20.08
C TYR A 235 3.00 0.85 19.72
N LYS A 236 3.64 1.67 18.88
CA LYS A 236 3.11 2.98 18.47
C LYS A 236 2.15 2.93 17.27
N SER A 237 1.98 1.76 16.65
CA SER A 237 1.02 1.51 15.57
C SER A 237 -0.05 0.52 16.02
N VAL A 238 0.26 -0.77 16.01
CA VAL A 238 -0.67 -1.85 16.40
C VAL A 238 -1.12 -1.69 17.86
N GLY A 239 -0.19 -1.38 18.76
CA GLY A 239 -0.49 -1.13 20.17
C GLY A 239 -1.34 0.13 20.43
N ARG A 240 -1.54 0.97 19.40
CA ARG A 240 -2.36 2.17 19.43
C ARG A 240 -3.53 2.10 18.45
N ASN A 241 -4.11 0.91 18.26
CA ASN A 241 -5.31 0.70 17.46
C ASN A 241 -5.14 1.11 15.98
N SER A 242 -4.02 0.74 15.34
CA SER A 242 -3.75 0.93 13.92
C SER A 242 -3.23 -0.36 13.30
N THR A 243 -3.38 -0.54 12.00
CA THR A 243 -2.61 -1.56 11.28
C THR A 243 -1.18 -1.08 11.05
N LEU A 244 -0.26 -2.00 10.77
CA LEU A 244 1.12 -1.68 10.41
C LEU A 244 1.43 -2.24 9.03
N LEU A 245 1.68 -1.34 8.08
CA LEU A 245 2.24 -1.63 6.76
C LEU A 245 3.75 -1.40 6.81
N LEU A 246 4.54 -2.48 6.74
CA LEU A 246 6.00 -2.42 6.76
C LEU A 246 6.56 -2.73 5.37
N ASN A 247 7.21 -1.75 4.76
CA ASN A 247 7.79 -1.90 3.44
C ASN A 247 9.11 -2.68 3.46
N PHE A 248 9.23 -3.64 2.51
CA PHE A 248 10.44 -4.40 2.19
C PHE A 248 10.82 -4.12 0.75
N PRO A 249 11.84 -3.31 0.48
CA PRO A 249 12.24 -3.03 -0.89
C PRO A 249 12.91 -4.25 -1.54
N ILE A 250 12.69 -4.41 -2.84
CA ILE A 250 13.25 -5.51 -3.61
C ILE A 250 14.57 -5.08 -4.23
N ALA A 251 15.62 -5.85 -4.00
CA ALA A 251 16.94 -5.61 -4.57
C ALA A 251 16.97 -5.87 -6.10
N PRO A 252 17.94 -5.31 -6.86
CA PRO A 252 18.03 -5.49 -8.31
C PRO A 252 18.13 -6.95 -8.77
N ASN A 253 18.59 -7.85 -7.90
CA ASN A 253 18.60 -9.29 -8.16
C ASN A 253 17.21 -9.95 -8.03
N GLY A 254 16.15 -9.19 -7.79
CA GLY A 254 14.79 -9.67 -7.67
C GLY A 254 14.44 -10.34 -6.35
N ARG A 255 15.18 -10.08 -5.28
CA ARG A 255 14.97 -10.69 -3.95
C ARG A 255 14.89 -9.64 -2.87
N ILE A 256 14.22 -9.96 -1.76
CA ILE A 256 14.36 -9.22 -0.51
C ILE A 256 15.78 -9.47 0.01
N HIS A 257 16.48 -8.42 0.40
CA HIS A 257 17.86 -8.53 0.89
C HIS A 257 17.92 -9.39 2.17
N PRO A 258 18.99 -10.20 2.37
CA PRO A 258 19.10 -11.05 3.56
C PRO A 258 18.94 -10.29 4.89
N ASN A 259 19.53 -9.09 5.02
CA ASN A 259 19.42 -8.30 6.25
C ASN A 259 17.97 -7.91 6.55
N ASP A 260 17.17 -7.57 5.52
CA ASP A 260 15.76 -7.24 5.67
C ASP A 260 14.95 -8.47 6.07
N SER A 261 15.18 -9.60 5.38
CA SER A 261 14.50 -10.87 5.65
C SER A 261 14.75 -11.36 7.07
N LEU A 262 16.01 -11.40 7.47
CA LEU A 262 16.41 -11.83 8.82
C LEU A 262 15.85 -10.89 9.89
N ARG A 263 15.86 -9.59 9.64
CA ARG A 263 15.31 -8.59 10.57
C ARG A 263 13.79 -8.74 10.72
N GLY A 264 13.05 -8.95 9.62
CA GLY A 264 11.61 -9.18 9.66
C GLY A 264 11.24 -10.45 10.43
N ILE A 265 11.97 -11.55 10.20
CA ILE A 265 11.76 -12.82 10.92
C ILE A 265 12.07 -12.66 12.41
N ALA A 266 13.19 -12.02 12.76
CA ALA A 266 13.55 -11.76 14.15
C ALA A 266 12.53 -10.82 14.85
N PHE A 267 11.95 -9.87 14.12
CA PHE A 267 10.87 -9.02 14.61
C PHE A 267 9.62 -9.82 14.98
N LYS A 268 9.19 -10.75 14.11
CA LYS A 268 8.09 -11.68 14.42
C LYS A 268 8.38 -12.52 15.67
N GLN A 269 9.58 -13.09 15.76
CA GLN A 269 9.99 -13.88 16.93
C GLN A 269 9.94 -13.04 18.23
N MET A 270 10.36 -11.79 18.17
CA MET A 270 10.29 -10.88 19.32
C MET A 270 8.84 -10.59 19.73
N ILE A 271 7.94 -10.36 18.76
CA ILE A 271 6.50 -10.18 19.03
C ILE A 271 5.94 -11.44 19.72
N ASP A 272 6.24 -12.63 19.18
CA ASP A 272 5.77 -13.89 19.75
C ASP A 272 6.26 -14.10 21.19
N GLU A 273 7.51 -13.78 21.48
CA GLU A 273 8.07 -13.92 22.82
C GLU A 273 7.43 -12.92 23.80
N VAL A 274 7.26 -11.67 23.38
CA VAL A 274 6.69 -10.62 24.24
C VAL A 274 5.21 -10.88 24.56
N PHE A 275 4.45 -11.41 23.60
CA PHE A 275 3.01 -11.63 23.71
C PHE A 275 2.63 -13.11 23.85
N LYS A 276 3.55 -13.99 24.27
CA LYS A 276 3.32 -15.42 24.42
C LYS A 276 2.27 -15.76 25.46
N GLU A 277 2.14 -14.94 26.50
CA GLU A 277 1.18 -15.12 27.58
C GLU A 277 0.05 -14.10 27.46
N ASN A 278 -1.19 -14.61 27.41
CA ASN A 278 -2.37 -13.77 27.53
C ASN A 278 -2.73 -13.56 29.01
N LEU A 279 -2.27 -12.45 29.56
CA LEU A 279 -2.50 -12.11 30.98
C LEU A 279 -3.98 -11.91 31.33
N VAL A 280 -4.87 -11.77 30.34
CA VAL A 280 -6.31 -11.57 30.53
C VAL A 280 -7.11 -12.86 30.37
N ALA A 281 -6.49 -13.94 29.86
CA ALA A 281 -7.16 -15.20 29.59
C ALA A 281 -7.49 -16.05 30.83
N SER A 282 -6.94 -15.71 31.97
CA SER A 282 -7.30 -16.32 33.26
C SER A 282 -8.08 -15.30 34.08
N PRO A 283 -9.43 -15.39 34.15
CA PRO A 283 -10.15 -14.59 35.15
C PRO A 283 -9.61 -14.94 36.53
N PRO A 284 -9.45 -13.97 37.43
CA PRO A 284 -9.09 -14.27 38.79
C PRO A 284 -10.14 -15.22 39.38
N ALA A 285 -9.67 -16.27 40.07
CA ALA A 285 -10.48 -17.24 40.76
C ALA A 285 -11.35 -16.59 41.84
#